data_caaf8b312b610ed0f5c0a80028d12474
#
_entry.id   caaf8b312b610ed0f5c0a80028d12474
#
_cell.length_a   1.000
_cell.length_b   1.000
_cell.length_c   1.000
_cell.angle_alpha   90.00
_cell.angle_beta   90.00
_cell.angle_gamma   90.00
#
_symmetry.space_group_name_H-M   'P 1'
#
loop_
_entity.id
_entity.type
_entity.pdbx_description
1 polymer ?
#
loop_
_entity_poly.entity_id
_entity_poly.type
_entity_poly.pdbx_seq_one_letter_code
_entity_poly.pdbx_strand_id
1 'polypeptide(L)'
;MIGQQQGLRFLPQLSQPLDAVVAINGGFFNRILQLPLGALRQQGEWLSGPILNRGVIAWSDNDPLQFGRLRLAQQLRVNGGRRWRLSFLNSGYVQRGLSRYTRAWGPIYRPLSGEEEAMLIEGGRVTQRFDRTSIRRGVLIPSNGDLVVARGGTPLPAKPGDAVMLSQRSIPGLGDEANVLGGGPLLL
;
A
#
# COMPACT_ATOMS: atom_id res chain seq x y z
N MET A 1 -11.40 10.54 0.58
CA MET A 1 -9.98 10.84 0.69
C MET A 1 -9.45 11.19 -0.69
N ILE A 2 -9.02 12.42 -0.87
CA ILE A 2 -8.78 12.97 -2.21
C ILE A 2 -7.27 13.12 -2.50
N GLY A 3 -6.43 12.95 -1.49
CA GLY A 3 -5.03 13.39 -1.60
C GLY A 3 -4.05 12.52 -2.39
N GLN A 4 -4.30 11.22 -2.53
CA GLN A 4 -3.29 10.32 -3.09
C GLN A 4 -3.10 10.48 -4.61
N GLN A 5 -4.17 10.82 -5.32
CA GLN A 5 -4.13 11.06 -6.77
C GLN A 5 -3.92 12.53 -7.13
N GLN A 6 -4.14 13.45 -6.19
CA GLN A 6 -4.09 14.89 -6.43
C GLN A 6 -2.84 15.57 -5.86
N GLY A 7 -1.96 14.83 -5.20
CA GLY A 7 -0.78 15.35 -4.52
C GLY A 7 -1.13 16.12 -3.24
N LEU A 8 -0.15 16.84 -2.72
CA LEU A 8 -0.32 17.67 -1.50
C LEU A 8 -1.11 18.92 -1.83
N ARG A 9 -2.19 19.17 -1.05
CA ARG A 9 -3.00 20.38 -1.14
C ARG A 9 -3.33 20.89 0.25
N PHE A 10 -3.63 22.16 0.37
CA PHE A 10 -4.14 22.72 1.61
C PHE A 10 -5.50 22.14 1.96
N LEU A 11 -5.72 21.86 3.25
CA LEU A 11 -6.93 21.24 3.74
C LEU A 11 -8.22 21.96 3.31
N PRO A 12 -8.33 23.30 3.36
CA PRO A 12 -9.52 24.00 2.87
C PRO A 12 -9.82 23.73 1.39
N GLN A 13 -8.79 23.65 0.55
CA GLN A 13 -8.97 23.37 -0.89
C GLN A 13 -9.56 21.97 -1.16
N LEU A 14 -9.35 21.04 -0.21
CA LEU A 14 -9.88 19.67 -0.31
C LEU A 14 -11.27 19.54 0.32
N SER A 15 -11.57 20.32 1.37
CA SER A 15 -12.80 20.19 2.15
C SER A 15 -13.96 21.03 1.63
N GLN A 16 -13.69 22.23 1.10
CA GLN A 16 -14.74 23.13 0.58
C GLN A 16 -15.63 22.50 -0.50
N PRO A 17 -15.11 21.79 -1.52
CA PRO A 17 -15.96 21.19 -2.54
C PRO A 17 -16.84 20.04 -2.02
N LEU A 18 -16.64 19.61 -0.78
CA LEU A 18 -17.36 18.50 -0.14
C LEU A 18 -18.38 19.00 0.91
N ASP A 19 -18.55 20.32 1.06
CA ASP A 19 -19.36 20.93 2.13
C ASP A 19 -19.07 20.34 3.50
N ALA A 20 -17.80 20.05 3.77
CA ALA A 20 -17.38 19.38 4.98
C ALA A 20 -17.53 20.28 6.19
N VAL A 21 -18.28 19.84 7.19
CA VAL A 21 -18.46 20.55 8.48
C VAL A 21 -17.17 20.54 9.30
N VAL A 22 -16.43 19.44 9.23
CA VAL A 22 -15.12 19.26 9.89
C VAL A 22 -14.15 18.58 8.93
N ALA A 23 -12.92 19.03 8.91
CA ALA A 23 -11.87 18.40 8.15
C ALA A 23 -10.57 18.40 8.96
N ILE A 24 -9.89 17.25 8.96
CA ILE A 24 -8.57 17.09 9.57
C ILE A 24 -7.62 16.48 8.55
N ASN A 25 -6.35 16.84 8.62
CA ASN A 25 -5.31 16.13 7.89
C ASN A 25 -5.04 14.79 8.57
N GLY A 26 -4.90 13.75 7.79
CA GLY A 26 -4.62 12.40 8.29
C GLY A 26 -3.36 11.80 7.70
N GLY A 27 -2.73 10.92 8.51
CA GLY A 27 -1.57 10.16 8.09
C GLY A 27 -0.28 10.99 7.99
N PHE A 28 0.73 10.32 7.48
CA PHE A 28 2.04 10.91 7.23
C PHE A 28 2.39 10.75 5.75
N PHE A 29 3.32 11.56 5.28
CA PHE A 29 3.86 11.44 3.93
C PHE A 29 5.39 11.60 3.94
N ASN A 30 6.04 11.03 2.95
CA ASN A 30 7.44 11.26 2.69
C ASN A 30 7.61 12.70 2.15
N ARG A 31 8.36 13.54 2.86
CA ARG A 31 8.52 14.96 2.50
C ARG A 31 9.18 15.17 1.15
N ILE A 32 10.09 14.30 0.76
CA ILE A 32 10.85 14.42 -0.48
C ILE A 32 10.01 13.90 -1.66
N LEU A 33 9.47 12.70 -1.53
CA LEU A 33 8.72 12.03 -2.59
C LEU A 33 7.23 12.38 -2.59
N GLN A 34 6.73 13.07 -1.55
CA GLN A 34 5.33 13.43 -1.36
C GLN A 34 4.36 12.24 -1.42
N LEU A 35 4.85 11.07 -1.03
CA LEU A 35 4.12 9.81 -1.08
C LEU A 35 3.52 9.45 0.28
N PRO A 36 2.35 8.80 0.31
CA PRO A 36 1.68 8.44 1.56
C PRO A 36 2.50 7.44 2.37
N LEU A 37 2.44 7.61 3.69
CA LEU A 37 3.06 6.74 4.68
C LEU A 37 2.02 6.35 5.72
N GLY A 38 1.80 5.06 5.91
CA GLY A 38 0.91 4.57 6.96
C GLY A 38 -0.43 4.04 6.45
N ALA A 39 -1.24 3.60 7.39
CA ALA A 39 -2.51 2.95 7.11
C ALA A 39 -3.52 3.92 6.50
N LEU A 40 -4.09 3.51 5.38
CA LEU A 40 -5.18 4.21 4.73
C LEU A 40 -6.11 3.19 4.07
N ARG A 41 -7.31 3.04 4.65
CA ARG A 41 -8.39 2.22 4.09
C ARG A 41 -9.63 3.08 3.94
N GLN A 42 -10.30 2.97 2.83
CA GLN A 42 -11.53 3.71 2.55
C GLN A 42 -12.55 2.76 1.92
N GLN A 43 -13.75 2.74 2.48
CA GLN A 43 -14.86 1.91 1.97
C GLN A 43 -14.44 0.44 1.72
N GLY A 44 -13.66 -0.11 2.64
CA GLY A 44 -13.18 -1.49 2.54
C GLY A 44 -11.93 -1.69 1.66
N GLU A 45 -11.49 -0.70 0.90
CA GLU A 45 -10.30 -0.80 0.06
C GLU A 45 -9.05 -0.25 0.76
N TRP A 46 -7.97 -1.02 0.76
CA TRP A 46 -6.67 -0.57 1.26
C TRP A 46 -5.94 0.27 0.22
N LEU A 47 -5.85 1.56 0.47
CA LEU A 47 -5.10 2.50 -0.37
C LEU A 47 -3.61 2.52 -0.01
N SER A 48 -3.27 2.35 1.29
CA SER A 48 -1.90 2.22 1.79
C SER A 48 -1.87 1.38 3.06
N GLY A 49 -0.86 0.56 3.23
CA GLY A 49 -0.70 -0.32 4.39
C GLY A 49 -0.08 0.38 5.61
N PRO A 50 -0.32 -0.15 6.83
CA PRO A 50 0.29 0.34 8.05
C PRO A 50 1.81 0.16 8.04
N ILE A 51 2.52 1.07 8.68
CA ILE A 51 3.97 1.04 8.87
C ILE A 51 4.34 1.30 10.33
N LEU A 52 5.51 0.81 10.75
CA LEU A 52 6.15 1.13 12.03
C LEU A 52 5.25 0.90 13.26
N ASN A 53 4.26 0.03 13.18
CA ASN A 53 3.32 -0.25 14.27
C ASN A 53 2.69 1.02 14.88
N ARG A 54 2.41 2.02 14.05
CA ARG A 54 1.80 3.29 14.46
C ARG A 54 0.33 3.09 14.83
N GLY A 55 -0.19 4.04 15.61
CA GLY A 55 -1.59 4.12 15.95
C GLY A 55 -2.48 4.31 14.72
N VAL A 56 -3.68 3.77 14.81
CA VAL A 56 -4.74 3.96 13.81
C VAL A 56 -6.05 4.31 14.50
N ILE A 57 -6.90 5.03 13.79
CA ILE A 57 -8.33 5.13 14.05
C ILE A 57 -9.05 4.32 12.97
N ALA A 58 -10.05 3.54 13.38
CA ALA A 58 -10.85 2.70 12.49
C ALA A 58 -12.33 2.91 12.78
N TRP A 59 -13.16 2.88 11.72
CA TRP A 59 -14.61 3.05 11.85
C TRP A 59 -15.35 2.47 10.65
N SER A 60 -16.58 2.07 10.88
CA SER A 60 -17.59 1.80 9.87
C SER A 60 -18.80 2.69 10.13
N ASP A 61 -19.74 2.75 9.19
CA ASP A 61 -20.97 3.50 9.37
C ASP A 61 -21.77 2.92 10.54
N ASN A 62 -22.19 3.79 11.45
CA ASN A 62 -22.95 3.45 12.68
C ASN A 62 -22.17 2.72 13.78
N ASP A 63 -20.88 2.44 13.60
CA ASP A 63 -20.06 1.84 14.64
C ASP A 63 -19.25 2.88 15.42
N PRO A 64 -18.96 2.64 16.70
CA PRO A 64 -18.06 3.51 17.46
C PRO A 64 -16.66 3.59 16.85
N LEU A 65 -16.04 4.76 16.95
CA LEU A 65 -14.63 4.92 16.58
C LEU A 65 -13.75 3.99 17.43
N GLN A 66 -12.91 3.22 16.77
CA GLN A 66 -11.94 2.33 17.41
C GLN A 66 -10.52 2.89 17.27
N PHE A 67 -9.74 2.77 18.33
CA PHE A 67 -8.34 3.21 18.35
C PHE A 67 -7.45 2.01 18.69
N GLY A 68 -6.33 1.92 18.04
CA GLY A 68 -5.41 0.83 18.31
C GLY A 68 -4.21 0.83 17.39
N ARG A 69 -3.59 -0.33 17.29
CA ARG A 69 -2.49 -0.60 16.35
C ARG A 69 -2.85 -1.82 15.52
N LEU A 70 -2.52 -1.80 14.25
CA LEU A 70 -2.72 -2.96 13.40
C LEU A 70 -1.51 -3.22 12.49
N ARG A 71 -1.42 -4.44 12.07
CA ARG A 71 -0.47 -4.89 11.04
C ARG A 71 -1.25 -5.53 9.90
N LEU A 72 -0.75 -5.36 8.70
CA LEU A 72 -1.26 -6.03 7.52
C LEU A 72 -0.33 -7.21 7.18
N ALA A 73 -0.78 -8.42 7.46
CA ALA A 73 -0.04 -9.62 7.09
C ALA A 73 -0.34 -9.97 5.64
N GLN A 74 0.62 -9.79 4.77
CA GLN A 74 0.52 -10.09 3.36
C GLN A 74 1.49 -11.20 2.97
N GLN A 75 1.03 -12.12 2.14
CA GLN A 75 1.82 -13.24 1.66
C GLN A 75 1.60 -13.46 0.17
N LEU A 76 2.67 -13.83 -0.50
CA LEU A 76 2.68 -14.38 -1.85
C LEU A 76 3.04 -15.86 -1.77
N ARG A 77 2.23 -16.71 -2.36
CA ARG A 77 2.50 -18.14 -2.52
C ARG A 77 2.75 -18.44 -3.99
N VAL A 78 3.84 -19.13 -4.30
CA VAL A 78 4.25 -19.44 -5.67
C VAL A 78 4.04 -20.94 -5.95
N ASN A 79 3.37 -21.27 -7.04
CA ASN A 79 3.10 -22.63 -7.51
C ASN A 79 2.60 -23.59 -6.42
N GLY A 80 1.74 -23.08 -5.50
CA GLY A 80 1.24 -23.85 -4.36
C GLY A 80 2.28 -24.15 -3.27
N GLY A 81 3.55 -23.79 -3.47
CA GLY A 81 4.67 -24.10 -2.59
C GLY A 81 4.98 -23.02 -1.57
N ARG A 82 6.22 -22.55 -1.56
CA ARG A 82 6.76 -21.61 -0.58
C ARG A 82 5.98 -20.30 -0.51
N ARG A 83 5.80 -19.79 0.73
CA ARG A 83 5.21 -18.49 1.02
C ARG A 83 6.29 -17.43 1.23
N TRP A 84 6.05 -16.24 0.71
CA TRP A 84 6.92 -15.09 0.82
C TRP A 84 6.15 -13.94 1.46
N ARG A 85 6.73 -13.33 2.47
CA ARG A 85 6.14 -12.16 3.13
C ARG A 85 6.26 -10.93 2.24
N LEU A 86 5.16 -10.18 2.09
CA LEU A 86 5.16 -8.84 1.51
C LEU A 86 5.09 -7.84 2.66
N SER A 87 6.09 -6.99 2.78
CA SER A 87 6.27 -6.13 3.96
C SER A 87 5.39 -4.89 3.93
N PHE A 88 5.14 -4.34 2.74
CA PHE A 88 4.41 -3.08 2.58
C PHE A 88 3.39 -3.17 1.43
N LEU A 89 2.31 -2.40 1.57
CA LEU A 89 1.28 -2.21 0.56
C LEU A 89 1.20 -0.72 0.21
N ASN A 90 1.35 -0.39 -1.08
CA ASN A 90 1.20 0.96 -1.61
C ASN A 90 1.89 2.01 -0.73
N SER A 91 3.13 1.79 -0.38
CA SER A 91 3.85 2.61 0.59
C SER A 91 5.07 3.29 -0.03
N GLY A 92 5.23 4.58 0.27
CA GLY A 92 6.45 5.34 0.01
C GLY A 92 7.59 5.05 0.99
N TYR A 93 7.37 4.14 1.95
CA TYR A 93 8.39 3.73 2.91
C TYR A 93 9.31 2.69 2.29
N VAL A 94 10.56 3.09 2.04
CA VAL A 94 11.55 2.26 1.35
C VAL A 94 12.35 1.45 2.34
N GLN A 95 12.21 0.14 2.27
CA GLN A 95 12.93 -0.83 3.11
C GLN A 95 13.28 -2.07 2.27
N ARG A 96 14.27 -2.82 2.74
CA ARG A 96 14.61 -4.13 2.19
C ARG A 96 13.42 -5.09 2.26
N GLY A 97 13.24 -5.91 1.25
CA GLY A 97 12.19 -6.93 1.20
C GLY A 97 11.29 -6.79 -0.03
N LEU A 98 10.13 -7.44 0.03
CA LEU A 98 9.12 -7.41 -1.00
C LEU A 98 7.99 -6.45 -0.62
N SER A 99 7.58 -5.59 -1.53
CA SER A 99 6.46 -4.67 -1.37
C SER A 99 5.46 -4.87 -2.49
N ARG A 100 4.17 -4.75 -2.17
CA ARG A 100 3.07 -4.87 -3.12
C ARG A 100 2.53 -3.50 -3.49
N TYR A 101 2.30 -3.29 -4.76
CA TYR A 101 1.66 -2.10 -5.31
C TYR A 101 0.47 -2.50 -6.15
N THR A 102 -0.66 -1.88 -5.89
CA THR A 102 -1.93 -2.06 -6.61
C THR A 102 -2.27 -0.80 -7.39
N ARG A 103 -3.35 -0.82 -8.14
CA ARG A 103 -3.85 0.37 -8.86
C ARG A 103 -4.14 1.55 -7.92
N ALA A 104 -4.43 1.32 -6.66
CA ALA A 104 -4.62 2.38 -5.66
C ALA A 104 -3.35 3.23 -5.42
N TRP A 105 -2.15 2.71 -5.72
CA TRP A 105 -0.91 3.50 -5.74
C TRP A 105 -0.89 4.54 -6.85
N GLY A 106 -1.52 4.22 -7.96
CA GLY A 106 -1.56 5.01 -9.18
C GLY A 106 -1.37 4.12 -10.41
N PRO A 107 -1.53 4.68 -11.61
CA PRO A 107 -1.43 3.92 -12.85
C PRO A 107 -0.01 3.45 -13.18
N ILE A 108 0.99 4.17 -12.70
CA ILE A 108 2.40 3.89 -13.03
C ILE A 108 3.20 3.87 -11.73
N TYR A 109 3.92 2.79 -11.51
CA TYR A 109 4.95 2.70 -10.49
C TYR A 109 6.27 3.26 -11.04
N ARG A 110 6.90 4.16 -10.29
CA ARG A 110 8.27 4.62 -10.52
C ARG A 110 9.16 4.16 -9.39
N PRO A 111 10.39 3.70 -9.66
CA PRO A 111 11.31 3.25 -8.62
C PRO A 111 11.50 4.29 -7.53
N LEU A 112 11.47 3.85 -6.28
CA LEU A 112 11.71 4.68 -5.10
C LEU A 112 13.16 4.62 -4.63
N SER A 113 13.92 3.63 -5.13
CA SER A 113 15.36 3.48 -4.91
C SER A 113 16.06 3.01 -6.18
N GLY A 114 17.40 3.11 -6.22
CA GLY A 114 18.19 2.75 -7.41
C GLY A 114 18.31 1.25 -7.67
N GLU A 115 17.93 0.39 -6.71
CA GLU A 115 18.19 -1.05 -6.75
C GLU A 115 16.91 -1.86 -6.62
N GLU A 116 15.96 -1.63 -7.50
CA GLU A 116 14.69 -2.31 -7.50
C GLU A 116 14.56 -3.24 -8.69
N GLU A 117 13.96 -4.40 -8.44
CA GLU A 117 13.43 -5.31 -9.44
C GLU A 117 11.96 -5.51 -9.17
N ALA A 118 11.16 -5.82 -10.19
CA ALA A 118 9.74 -6.03 -10.02
C ALA A 118 9.20 -7.20 -10.85
N MET A 119 8.05 -7.73 -10.42
CA MET A 119 7.25 -8.64 -11.20
C MET A 119 5.80 -8.18 -11.22
N LEU A 120 5.19 -8.25 -12.38
CA LEU A 120 3.79 -7.95 -12.61
C LEU A 120 2.98 -9.23 -12.50
N ILE A 121 1.85 -9.15 -11.81
CA ILE A 121 0.93 -10.27 -11.56
C ILE A 121 -0.43 -9.89 -12.10
N GLU A 122 -0.98 -10.71 -12.98
CA GLU A 122 -2.32 -10.58 -13.53
C GLU A 122 -2.97 -11.96 -13.60
N GLY A 123 -4.25 -12.04 -13.26
CA GLY A 123 -5.00 -13.31 -13.30
C GLY A 123 -4.37 -14.43 -12.47
N GLY A 124 -3.68 -14.10 -11.37
CA GLY A 124 -3.00 -15.08 -10.53
C GLY A 124 -1.72 -15.68 -11.13
N ARG A 125 -1.13 -15.03 -12.13
CA ARG A 125 0.14 -15.43 -12.75
C ARG A 125 1.10 -14.27 -12.87
N VAL A 126 2.40 -14.57 -12.80
CA VAL A 126 3.44 -13.60 -13.16
C VAL A 126 3.45 -13.44 -14.68
N THR A 127 3.15 -12.24 -15.16
CA THR A 127 3.13 -11.93 -16.60
C THR A 127 4.45 -11.37 -17.09
N GLN A 128 5.13 -10.58 -16.25
CA GLN A 128 6.39 -9.93 -16.63
C GLN A 128 7.31 -9.72 -15.44
N ARG A 129 8.62 -9.67 -15.70
CA ARG A 129 9.65 -9.20 -14.75
C ARG A 129 10.36 -7.97 -15.30
N PHE A 130 10.74 -7.10 -14.37
CA PHE A 130 11.51 -5.89 -14.66
C PHE A 130 12.79 -5.94 -13.82
N ASP A 131 13.91 -5.84 -14.50
CA ASP A 131 15.22 -5.66 -13.89
C ASP A 131 15.46 -4.20 -13.50
N ARG A 132 16.62 -3.92 -12.91
CA ARG A 132 17.02 -2.59 -12.46
C ARG A 132 17.05 -1.53 -13.58
N THR A 133 17.18 -1.94 -14.82
CA THR A 133 17.24 -1.05 -15.98
C THR A 133 15.85 -0.77 -16.53
N SER A 134 15.09 -1.81 -16.78
CA SER A 134 13.76 -1.71 -17.39
C SER A 134 12.73 -1.04 -16.46
N ILE A 135 12.82 -1.26 -15.14
CA ILE A 135 11.92 -0.65 -14.16
C ILE A 135 12.04 0.89 -14.14
N ARG A 136 13.19 1.46 -14.49
CA ARG A 136 13.41 2.93 -14.48
C ARG A 136 12.48 3.69 -15.41
N ARG A 137 11.99 3.06 -16.44
CA ARG A 137 11.02 3.67 -17.39
C ARG A 137 9.63 3.84 -16.75
N GLY A 138 9.43 3.27 -15.58
CA GLY A 138 8.13 3.14 -14.93
C GLY A 138 7.42 1.88 -15.39
N VAL A 139 6.60 1.32 -14.50
CA VAL A 139 5.82 0.10 -14.76
C VAL A 139 4.35 0.43 -14.63
N LEU A 140 3.59 0.15 -15.68
CA LEU A 140 2.14 0.27 -15.65
C LEU A 140 1.55 -0.78 -14.70
N ILE A 141 0.74 -0.35 -13.73
CA ILE A 141 -0.02 -1.25 -12.86
C ILE A 141 -1.43 -1.40 -13.47
N PRO A 142 -1.80 -2.59 -13.93
CA PRO A 142 -3.13 -2.84 -14.46
C PRO A 142 -4.22 -2.66 -13.40
N SER A 143 -5.45 -2.40 -13.83
CA SER A 143 -6.59 -2.25 -12.90
C SER A 143 -6.83 -3.50 -12.06
N ASN A 144 -6.63 -4.67 -12.65
CA ASN A 144 -6.82 -5.98 -12.01
C ASN A 144 -5.50 -6.72 -11.75
N GLY A 145 -4.40 -5.98 -11.63
CA GLY A 145 -3.07 -6.53 -11.43
C GLY A 145 -2.38 -6.00 -10.19
N ASP A 146 -1.32 -6.69 -9.83
CA ASP A 146 -0.44 -6.35 -8.73
C ASP A 146 1.00 -6.25 -9.21
N LEU A 147 1.74 -5.28 -8.72
CA LEU A 147 3.18 -5.21 -8.90
C LEU A 147 3.87 -5.57 -7.58
N VAL A 148 4.72 -6.57 -7.60
CA VAL A 148 5.59 -6.90 -6.46
C VAL A 148 7.00 -6.42 -6.76
N VAL A 149 7.50 -5.55 -5.88
CA VAL A 149 8.81 -4.91 -5.99
C VAL A 149 9.75 -5.47 -4.94
N ALA A 150 10.92 -5.89 -5.36
CA ALA A 150 12.01 -6.37 -4.52
C ALA A 150 13.07 -5.29 -4.32
N ARG A 151 13.55 -5.12 -3.08
CA ARG A 151 14.53 -4.11 -2.67
C ARG A 151 15.64 -4.68 -1.80
N GLY A 152 16.79 -4.01 -1.79
CA GLY A 152 17.90 -4.33 -0.92
C GLY A 152 18.48 -5.72 -1.15
N GLY A 153 18.59 -6.15 -2.40
CA GLY A 153 19.10 -7.46 -2.76
C GLY A 153 18.15 -8.63 -2.47
N THR A 154 16.89 -8.35 -2.13
CA THR A 154 15.88 -9.41 -1.97
C THR A 154 15.53 -9.98 -3.34
N PRO A 155 15.60 -11.30 -3.55
CA PRO A 155 15.28 -11.89 -4.84
C PRO A 155 13.76 -11.87 -5.09
N LEU A 156 13.37 -11.70 -6.34
CA LEU A 156 12.00 -11.95 -6.78
C LEU A 156 11.70 -13.46 -6.74
N PRO A 157 10.60 -13.88 -6.09
CA PRO A 157 10.34 -15.29 -5.80
C PRO A 157 9.78 -16.10 -6.96
N ALA A 158 9.36 -15.46 -8.06
CA ALA A 158 8.68 -16.11 -9.16
C ALA A 158 9.15 -15.56 -10.51
N LYS A 159 8.97 -16.31 -11.57
CA LYS A 159 9.29 -15.96 -12.97
C LYS A 159 8.02 -15.90 -13.82
N PRO A 160 8.05 -15.27 -15.00
CA PRO A 160 6.92 -15.26 -15.91
C PRO A 160 6.36 -16.67 -16.17
N GLY A 161 5.03 -16.80 -16.11
CA GLY A 161 4.30 -18.06 -16.21
C GLY A 161 3.99 -18.73 -14.86
N ASP A 162 4.72 -18.47 -13.80
CA ASP A 162 4.44 -19.06 -12.48
C ASP A 162 3.06 -18.64 -11.97
N ALA A 163 2.33 -19.60 -11.41
CA ALA A 163 1.09 -19.35 -10.71
C ALA A 163 1.37 -18.76 -9.33
N VAL A 164 0.64 -17.71 -8.97
CA VAL A 164 0.81 -17.04 -7.69
C VAL A 164 -0.53 -16.75 -7.01
N MET A 165 -0.54 -16.87 -5.70
CA MET A 165 -1.68 -16.51 -4.86
C MET A 165 -1.25 -15.44 -3.86
N LEU A 166 -1.94 -14.32 -3.88
CA LEU A 166 -1.79 -13.25 -2.90
C LEU A 166 -2.84 -13.44 -1.80
N SER A 167 -2.42 -13.31 -0.55
CA SER A 167 -3.32 -13.28 0.60
C SER A 167 -2.98 -12.10 1.51
N GLN A 168 -4.01 -11.55 2.16
CA GLN A 168 -3.89 -10.40 3.03
C GLN A 168 -4.88 -10.53 4.18
N ARG A 169 -4.43 -10.18 5.39
CA ARG A 169 -5.31 -10.09 6.57
C ARG A 169 -4.81 -9.02 7.53
N SER A 170 -5.73 -8.37 8.21
CA SER A 170 -5.46 -7.43 9.30
C SER A 170 -5.24 -8.17 10.62
N ILE A 171 -4.34 -7.66 11.47
CA ILE A 171 -4.04 -8.20 12.79
C ILE A 171 -3.81 -7.04 13.77
N PRO A 172 -4.63 -6.86 14.81
CA PRO A 172 -5.97 -7.44 15.04
C PRO A 172 -7.03 -6.89 14.07
N GLY A 173 -8.28 -7.29 14.27
CA GLY A 173 -9.42 -7.04 13.37
C GLY A 173 -9.81 -5.58 13.11
N LEU A 174 -9.19 -4.58 13.75
CA LEU A 174 -9.38 -3.15 13.43
C LEU A 174 -9.27 -2.81 11.95
N GLY A 175 -8.54 -3.62 11.19
CA GLY A 175 -8.41 -3.45 9.74
C GLY A 175 -9.57 -4.02 8.94
N ASP A 176 -10.57 -4.61 9.57
CA ASP A 176 -11.79 -5.12 8.92
C ASP A 176 -12.86 -4.02 8.83
N GLU A 177 -12.69 -2.92 9.58
CA GLU A 177 -13.51 -1.73 9.46
C GLU A 177 -13.46 -1.13 8.06
N ALA A 178 -14.57 -0.50 7.64
CA ALA A 178 -14.67 0.10 6.32
C ALA A 178 -13.62 1.18 6.07
N ASN A 179 -13.28 1.93 7.12
CA ASN A 179 -12.32 3.01 7.06
C ASN A 179 -11.24 2.85 8.14
N VAL A 180 -10.00 3.09 7.76
CA VAL A 180 -8.85 3.11 8.67
C VAL A 180 -7.93 4.26 8.29
N LEU A 181 -7.52 5.04 9.26
CA LEU A 181 -6.56 6.12 9.10
C LEU A 181 -5.40 5.97 10.08
N GLY A 182 -4.18 5.95 9.55
CA GLY A 182 -2.96 5.96 10.33
C GLY A 182 -2.71 7.33 10.94
N GLY A 183 -2.24 7.34 12.17
CA GLY A 183 -1.92 8.55 12.92
C GLY A 183 -0.52 8.53 13.52
N GLY A 184 -0.32 9.38 14.50
CA GLY A 184 0.87 9.43 15.34
C GLY A 184 0.93 8.28 16.36
N PRO A 185 1.85 8.37 17.33
CA PRO A 185 1.84 7.43 18.44
C PRO A 185 0.53 7.55 19.22
N LEU A 186 0.02 6.40 19.66
CA LEU A 186 -1.06 6.40 20.65
C LEU A 186 -0.48 6.89 21.99
N LEU A 187 -1.08 7.93 22.52
CA LEU A 187 -0.86 8.37 23.87
C LEU A 187 -1.90 7.65 24.73
N LEU A 188 -1.46 6.73 25.55
CA LEU A 188 -2.27 5.99 26.51
C LEU A 188 -2.09 6.59 27.89
#